data_2a71685475645823c845da9f0b809b6f
#
_entry.id   2a71685475645823c845da9f0b809b6f
#
_cell.length_a   1.000
_cell.length_b   1.000
_cell.length_c   1.000
_cell.angle_alpha   90.00
_cell.angle_beta   90.00
_cell.angle_gamma   90.00
#
_symmetry.space_group_name_H-M   'P 1'
#
loop_
_entity.id
_entity.type
_entity.pdbx_description
1 polymer ?
#
loop_
_entity_poly.entity_id
_entity_poly.type
_entity_poly.pdbx_seq_one_letter_code
_entity_poly.pdbx_strand_id
1 'polypeptide(L)'
;MHTISSAHLSLERVKEILDSKEKLCLSQEATEAIVKCREYLDRKMEDLDRPIYGVTTGFGSLYNVTIPLEDLSQLQHNLVMSHACGTGEKVRPEIVKLMLLLKIQNLSYGHSGAQLCTVQRLVEMFNNDVLPIVYQQGSLGASGDLAPLAHLSLPLIGMGEVLYKGQEREAADVWRELGWEPIRLQSKEGLALLNGTQFMSAHAIWSILKSIRLSRWADMIGAMSLDAYDGRIEPFLPLTHQLRPHSGQILTGQRFMEILDGSELIRRPKVHVQDPYSFRCIPQVHGAVKDNILYVKSVIENEINSATDNPNIFPDEDMVISAGNFHGEPIAIPMDSLAIAMSELASISERRTFQLIDGLRGLPKYLVAAPGLNSGFMIPQYTAASIVSQNKGLCWPASCDSIPSSQGQEDHVSMGSNSATKLVRIVDNVERVLAIELMNAAQALEFRRPLKSSPLLENIFDDYRLVVPFVDTDTYMHPYIEKSILFIRQEQYL
;
A
#
# COMPACT_ATOMS: atom_id res chain seq x y z
N MET A 1 19.71 8.18 10.22
CA MET A 1 20.30 7.39 9.12
C MET A 1 20.00 5.93 9.38
N HIS A 2 19.43 5.23 8.40
CA HIS A 2 19.11 3.80 8.50
C HIS A 2 20.22 2.98 7.84
N THR A 3 20.69 1.96 8.54
CA THR A 3 21.72 1.03 8.03
C THR A 3 21.06 -0.22 7.48
N ILE A 4 21.18 -0.45 6.18
CA ILE A 4 20.71 -1.65 5.48
C ILE A 4 21.58 -2.84 5.87
N SER A 5 20.98 -3.91 6.35
CA SER A 5 21.64 -5.13 6.82
C SER A 5 20.73 -6.34 6.67
N SER A 6 21.20 -7.51 7.12
CA SER A 6 20.39 -8.73 7.22
C SER A 6 19.36 -8.71 8.38
N ALA A 7 19.37 -7.68 9.23
CA ALA A 7 18.42 -7.52 10.31
C ALA A 7 17.00 -7.36 9.78
N HIS A 8 16.02 -7.94 10.51
CA HIS A 8 14.60 -7.88 10.12
C HIS A 8 14.10 -6.43 10.02
N LEU A 9 13.57 -6.08 8.86
CA LEU A 9 12.97 -4.79 8.56
C LEU A 9 11.43 -4.88 8.78
N SER A 10 10.91 -4.23 9.83
CA SER A 10 9.48 -4.17 10.09
C SER A 10 8.80 -3.05 9.29
N LEU A 11 7.48 -3.15 9.09
CA LEU A 11 6.69 -2.09 8.44
C LEU A 11 6.69 -0.79 9.22
N GLU A 12 6.73 -0.85 10.57
CA GLU A 12 6.89 0.32 11.42
C GLU A 12 8.22 1.02 11.12
N ARG A 13 9.31 0.25 10.98
CA ARG A 13 10.62 0.82 10.66
C ARG A 13 10.64 1.43 9.27
N VAL A 14 9.99 0.80 8.29
CA VAL A 14 9.82 1.38 6.94
C VAL A 14 9.09 2.72 7.02
N LYS A 15 8.00 2.80 7.79
CA LYS A 15 7.25 4.06 8.00
C LYS A 15 8.14 5.13 8.61
N GLU A 16 8.91 4.83 9.66
CA GLU A 16 9.84 5.77 10.31
C GLU A 16 10.89 6.33 9.33
N ILE A 17 11.49 5.46 8.49
CA ILE A 17 12.49 5.86 7.49
C ILE A 17 11.89 6.89 6.52
N LEU A 18 10.68 6.66 6.05
CA LEU A 18 10.01 7.55 5.08
C LEU A 18 9.57 8.86 5.73
N ASP A 19 8.92 8.80 6.90
CA ASP A 19 8.39 9.98 7.59
C ASP A 19 9.51 10.92 8.07
N SER A 20 10.61 10.36 8.58
CA SER A 20 11.77 11.11 9.06
C SER A 20 12.74 11.49 7.95
N LYS A 21 12.49 11.07 6.69
CA LYS A 21 13.38 11.27 5.54
C LYS A 21 14.81 10.83 5.83
N GLU A 22 14.95 9.68 6.52
CA GLU A 22 16.27 9.15 6.85
C GLU A 22 17.04 8.78 5.58
N LYS A 23 18.35 9.06 5.60
CA LYS A 23 19.26 8.55 4.58
C LYS A 23 19.60 7.10 4.85
N LEU A 24 19.89 6.34 3.80
CA LEU A 24 20.33 4.97 3.86
C LEU A 24 21.86 4.87 3.75
N CYS A 25 22.43 3.85 4.37
CA CYS A 25 23.78 3.38 4.11
C CYS A 25 23.81 1.84 4.19
N LEU A 26 24.73 1.20 3.49
CA LEU A 26 24.98 -0.23 3.63
C LEU A 26 25.78 -0.50 4.90
N SER A 27 25.45 -1.57 5.62
CA SER A 27 26.31 -2.09 6.68
C SER A 27 27.61 -2.69 6.09
N GLN A 28 28.61 -2.88 6.93
CA GLN A 28 29.82 -3.59 6.52
C GLN A 28 29.48 -5.02 6.07
N GLU A 29 28.65 -5.74 6.84
CA GLU A 29 28.16 -7.09 6.52
C GLU A 29 27.49 -7.14 5.14
N ALA A 30 26.53 -6.24 4.86
CA ALA A 30 25.86 -6.18 3.57
C ALA A 30 26.85 -5.89 2.42
N THR A 31 27.80 -4.98 2.64
CA THR A 31 28.84 -4.65 1.67
C THR A 31 29.72 -5.88 1.35
N GLU A 32 30.18 -6.58 2.38
CA GLU A 32 30.97 -7.81 2.25
C GLU A 32 30.20 -8.93 1.55
N ALA A 33 28.92 -9.11 1.89
CA ALA A 33 28.06 -10.11 1.25
C ALA A 33 27.85 -9.85 -0.26
N ILE A 34 27.59 -8.59 -0.63
CA ILE A 34 27.47 -8.19 -2.05
C ILE A 34 28.76 -8.48 -2.81
N VAL A 35 29.90 -8.03 -2.27
CA VAL A 35 31.22 -8.21 -2.92
C VAL A 35 31.56 -9.69 -3.05
N LYS A 36 31.41 -10.47 -1.97
CA LYS A 36 31.65 -11.92 -1.96
C LYS A 36 30.83 -12.65 -3.03
N CYS A 37 29.54 -12.31 -3.14
CA CYS A 37 28.67 -12.91 -4.13
C CYS A 37 29.07 -12.57 -5.56
N ARG A 38 29.45 -11.31 -5.84
CA ARG A 38 29.91 -10.87 -7.15
C ARG A 38 31.23 -11.54 -7.54
N GLU A 39 32.23 -11.54 -6.66
CA GLU A 39 33.53 -12.18 -6.90
C GLU A 39 33.41 -13.70 -7.10
N TYR A 40 32.49 -14.35 -6.37
CA TYR A 40 32.21 -15.77 -6.58
C TYR A 40 31.66 -16.00 -7.99
N LEU A 41 30.68 -15.21 -8.42
CA LEU A 41 30.07 -15.36 -9.75
C LEU A 41 31.09 -15.08 -10.86
N ASP A 42 31.95 -14.08 -10.73
CA ASP A 42 32.99 -13.75 -11.71
C ASP A 42 33.98 -14.92 -11.88
N ARG A 43 34.48 -15.50 -10.77
CA ARG A 43 35.33 -16.68 -10.80
C ARG A 43 34.63 -17.90 -11.40
N LYS A 44 33.36 -18.12 -11.05
CA LYS A 44 32.57 -19.25 -11.56
C LYS A 44 32.39 -19.18 -13.07
N MET A 45 32.35 -17.99 -13.66
CA MET A 45 32.24 -17.79 -15.12
C MET A 45 33.56 -18.08 -15.88
N GLU A 46 34.73 -17.96 -15.22
CA GLU A 46 36.01 -18.28 -15.85
C GLU A 46 36.21 -19.80 -16.08
N ASP A 47 35.59 -20.63 -15.21
CA ASP A 47 35.75 -22.10 -15.21
C ASP A 47 34.47 -22.86 -15.63
N LEU A 48 33.65 -22.29 -16.54
CA LEU A 48 32.36 -22.87 -16.89
C LEU A 48 32.46 -24.06 -17.85
N ASP A 49 32.14 -25.24 -17.33
CA ASP A 49 31.87 -26.45 -18.13
C ASP A 49 30.44 -26.49 -18.73
N ARG A 50 29.49 -25.69 -18.18
CA ARG A 50 28.07 -25.71 -18.58
C ARG A 50 27.46 -24.30 -18.50
N PRO A 51 26.53 -23.96 -19.43
CA PRO A 51 25.80 -22.69 -19.34
C PRO A 51 25.02 -22.59 -18.03
N ILE A 52 25.01 -21.37 -17.43
CA ILE A 52 24.21 -21.04 -16.25
C ILE A 52 23.06 -20.13 -16.71
N TYR A 53 21.82 -20.53 -16.39
CA TYR A 53 20.63 -19.75 -16.73
C TYR A 53 20.71 -18.30 -16.25
N GLY A 54 20.47 -17.37 -17.13
CA GLY A 54 20.44 -15.95 -16.81
C GLY A 54 21.78 -15.31 -16.47
N VAL A 55 22.86 -16.08 -16.54
CA VAL A 55 24.25 -15.60 -16.36
C VAL A 55 24.96 -15.65 -17.71
N THR A 56 24.98 -16.82 -18.38
CA THR A 56 25.61 -17.05 -19.69
C THR A 56 24.62 -17.50 -20.77
N THR A 57 23.33 -17.41 -20.51
CA THR A 57 22.27 -17.73 -21.46
C THR A 57 21.31 -16.54 -21.64
N GLY A 58 20.48 -16.58 -22.67
CA GLY A 58 19.30 -15.74 -22.78
C GLY A 58 18.29 -16.01 -21.67
N PHE A 59 17.16 -15.31 -21.70
CA PHE A 59 16.13 -15.28 -20.64
C PHE A 59 14.80 -15.86 -21.13
N GLY A 60 13.96 -16.31 -20.18
CA GLY A 60 12.66 -16.88 -20.49
C GLY A 60 12.76 -18.03 -21.48
N SER A 61 12.03 -17.99 -22.57
CA SER A 61 12.09 -19.01 -23.64
C SER A 61 13.43 -19.09 -24.38
N LEU A 62 14.33 -18.12 -24.21
CA LEU A 62 15.67 -18.10 -24.80
C LEU A 62 16.74 -18.76 -23.92
N TYR A 63 16.36 -19.48 -22.89
CA TYR A 63 17.26 -20.11 -21.91
C TYR A 63 18.28 -21.07 -22.53
N ASN A 64 18.02 -21.61 -23.72
CA ASN A 64 18.91 -22.50 -24.48
C ASN A 64 19.94 -21.79 -25.36
N VAL A 65 19.90 -20.45 -25.44
CA VAL A 65 20.81 -19.66 -26.27
C VAL A 65 21.98 -19.23 -25.41
N THR A 66 23.18 -19.79 -25.64
CA THR A 66 24.41 -19.40 -24.96
C THR A 66 24.92 -18.06 -25.54
N ILE A 67 25.33 -17.14 -24.67
CA ILE A 67 25.83 -15.82 -25.02
C ILE A 67 27.35 -15.79 -24.81
N PRO A 68 28.15 -15.29 -25.76
CA PRO A 68 29.60 -15.10 -25.58
C PRO A 68 29.91 -14.18 -24.39
N LEU A 69 31.00 -14.45 -23.69
CA LEU A 69 31.40 -13.65 -22.49
C LEU A 69 31.54 -12.17 -22.81
N GLU A 70 32.05 -11.82 -23.98
CA GLU A 70 32.23 -10.45 -24.47
C GLU A 70 30.92 -9.69 -24.63
N ASP A 71 29.81 -10.40 -24.88
CA ASP A 71 28.47 -9.82 -25.10
C ASP A 71 27.61 -9.75 -23.82
N LEU A 72 28.04 -10.35 -22.70
CA LEU A 72 27.25 -10.44 -21.48
C LEU A 72 26.84 -9.07 -20.93
N SER A 73 27.72 -8.09 -20.95
CA SER A 73 27.40 -6.72 -20.52
C SER A 73 26.36 -6.07 -21.42
N GLN A 74 26.50 -6.23 -22.74
CA GLN A 74 25.52 -5.71 -23.70
C GLN A 74 24.15 -6.39 -23.52
N LEU A 75 24.11 -7.69 -23.25
CA LEU A 75 22.89 -8.42 -22.94
C LEU A 75 22.14 -7.80 -21.75
N GLN A 76 22.85 -7.44 -20.65
CA GLN A 76 22.22 -6.84 -19.48
C GLN A 76 21.61 -5.46 -19.82
N HIS A 77 22.32 -4.62 -20.57
CA HIS A 77 21.80 -3.34 -21.07
C HIS A 77 20.55 -3.53 -21.93
N ASN A 78 20.61 -4.45 -22.90
CA ASN A 78 19.48 -4.76 -23.78
C ASN A 78 18.27 -5.25 -22.99
N LEU A 79 18.48 -6.04 -21.94
CA LEU A 79 17.42 -6.54 -21.07
C LEU A 79 16.69 -5.38 -20.37
N VAL A 80 17.42 -4.47 -19.72
CA VAL A 80 16.83 -3.32 -19.05
C VAL A 80 16.06 -2.45 -20.04
N MET A 81 16.62 -2.14 -21.20
CA MET A 81 15.97 -1.31 -22.22
C MET A 81 14.70 -1.96 -22.76
N SER A 82 14.77 -3.23 -23.17
CA SER A 82 13.65 -3.91 -23.84
C SER A 82 12.47 -4.21 -22.89
N HIS A 83 12.72 -4.34 -21.60
CA HIS A 83 11.71 -4.63 -20.59
C HIS A 83 11.07 -3.36 -20.00
N ALA A 84 11.64 -2.18 -20.21
CA ALA A 84 11.06 -0.91 -19.78
C ALA A 84 9.95 -0.47 -20.76
N CYS A 85 8.86 -1.24 -20.80
CA CYS A 85 7.74 -1.07 -21.71
C CYS A 85 6.40 -0.84 -21.00
N GLY A 86 6.44 -0.45 -19.73
CA GLY A 86 5.26 -0.11 -18.93
C GLY A 86 4.51 1.09 -19.50
N THR A 87 3.20 1.13 -19.22
CA THR A 87 2.28 2.17 -19.72
C THR A 87 1.21 2.53 -18.69
N GLY A 88 0.28 3.43 -19.06
CA GLY A 88 -0.81 3.89 -18.20
C GLY A 88 -0.39 5.00 -17.26
N GLU A 89 -1.02 5.07 -16.11
CA GLU A 89 -0.74 6.09 -15.08
C GLU A 89 0.64 5.88 -14.45
N LYS A 90 1.30 6.98 -14.09
CA LYS A 90 2.57 6.93 -13.35
C LYS A 90 2.33 6.43 -11.92
N VAL A 91 3.28 5.66 -11.42
CA VAL A 91 3.31 5.25 -10.01
C VAL A 91 3.64 6.46 -9.14
N ARG A 92 3.00 6.56 -8.00
CA ARG A 92 3.21 7.65 -7.03
C ARG A 92 4.66 7.69 -6.55
N PRO A 93 5.25 8.90 -6.40
CA PRO A 93 6.64 9.04 -5.97
C PRO A 93 6.97 8.32 -4.65
N GLU A 94 6.06 8.35 -3.67
CA GLU A 94 6.22 7.65 -2.39
C GLU A 94 6.28 6.12 -2.54
N ILE A 95 5.57 5.54 -3.50
CA ILE A 95 5.63 4.11 -3.81
C ILE A 95 6.93 3.78 -4.56
N VAL A 96 7.36 4.63 -5.49
CA VAL A 96 8.65 4.47 -6.18
C VAL A 96 9.82 4.53 -5.19
N LYS A 97 9.74 5.41 -4.19
CA LYS A 97 10.74 5.49 -3.12
C LYS A 97 10.79 4.21 -2.29
N LEU A 98 9.63 3.60 -2.01
CA LEU A 98 9.54 2.26 -1.40
C LEU A 98 10.17 1.19 -2.30
N MET A 99 9.91 1.21 -3.62
CA MET A 99 10.53 0.27 -4.56
C MET A 99 12.07 0.34 -4.51
N LEU A 100 12.65 1.53 -4.45
CA LEU A 100 14.11 1.71 -4.29
C LEU A 100 14.61 1.09 -2.97
N LEU A 101 13.96 1.41 -1.85
CA LEU A 101 14.31 0.85 -0.54
C LEU A 101 14.29 -0.68 -0.57
N LEU A 102 13.23 -1.28 -1.09
CA LEU A 102 13.06 -2.72 -1.14
C LEU A 102 14.05 -3.40 -2.11
N LYS A 103 14.38 -2.77 -3.24
CA LYS A 103 15.39 -3.29 -4.16
C LYS A 103 16.78 -3.26 -3.51
N ILE A 104 17.13 -2.19 -2.80
CA ILE A 104 18.38 -2.10 -2.03
C ILE A 104 18.44 -3.20 -0.96
N GLN A 105 17.35 -3.38 -0.20
CA GLN A 105 17.25 -4.43 0.83
C GLN A 105 17.44 -5.83 0.23
N ASN A 106 16.75 -6.15 -0.86
CA ASN A 106 16.87 -7.44 -1.55
C ASN A 106 18.31 -7.72 -2.01
N LEU A 107 18.94 -6.74 -2.65
CA LEU A 107 20.31 -6.92 -3.17
C LEU A 107 21.36 -7.00 -2.05
N SER A 108 21.08 -6.43 -0.88
CA SER A 108 21.99 -6.40 0.27
C SER A 108 22.22 -7.77 0.92
N TYR A 109 21.34 -8.75 0.67
CA TYR A 109 21.51 -10.12 1.18
C TYR A 109 22.67 -10.89 0.52
N GLY A 110 23.23 -10.39 -0.59
CA GLY A 110 24.39 -11.01 -1.22
C GLY A 110 24.09 -12.32 -1.95
N HIS A 111 22.88 -12.48 -2.50
CA HIS A 111 22.49 -13.67 -3.28
C HIS A 111 22.16 -13.36 -4.76
N SER A 112 22.34 -12.10 -5.19
CA SER A 112 21.88 -11.64 -6.50
C SER A 112 22.99 -11.44 -7.54
N GLY A 113 24.27 -11.43 -7.12
CA GLY A 113 25.40 -11.22 -8.03
C GLY A 113 25.51 -9.79 -8.60
N ALA A 114 24.92 -8.81 -7.92
CA ALA A 114 25.05 -7.41 -8.30
C ALA A 114 26.42 -6.85 -7.92
N GLN A 115 26.93 -5.86 -8.68
CA GLN A 115 28.11 -5.10 -8.30
C GLN A 115 27.78 -4.19 -7.10
N LEU A 116 28.76 -3.94 -6.25
CA LEU A 116 28.62 -3.00 -5.13
C LEU A 116 28.26 -1.58 -5.61
N CYS A 117 28.87 -1.11 -6.70
CA CYS A 117 28.60 0.22 -7.27
C CYS A 117 27.13 0.36 -7.74
N THR A 118 26.50 -0.70 -8.22
CA THR A 118 25.08 -0.72 -8.61
C THR A 118 24.19 -0.50 -7.39
N VAL A 119 24.43 -1.23 -6.30
CA VAL A 119 23.67 -1.10 -5.05
C VAL A 119 23.90 0.27 -4.41
N GLN A 120 25.14 0.75 -4.40
CA GLN A 120 25.48 2.09 -3.91
C GLN A 120 24.77 3.19 -4.70
N ARG A 121 24.65 3.08 -6.02
CA ARG A 121 23.91 4.05 -6.84
C ARG A 121 22.41 4.06 -6.50
N LEU A 122 21.79 2.90 -6.24
CA LEU A 122 20.41 2.87 -5.77
C LEU A 122 20.26 3.58 -4.41
N VAL A 123 21.22 3.40 -3.49
CA VAL A 123 21.28 4.13 -2.21
C VAL A 123 21.40 5.64 -2.44
N GLU A 124 22.28 6.06 -3.36
CA GLU A 124 22.43 7.48 -3.73
C GLU A 124 21.16 8.07 -4.32
N MET A 125 20.46 7.33 -5.21
CA MET A 125 19.18 7.74 -5.77
C MET A 125 18.12 7.93 -4.66
N PHE A 126 17.99 6.97 -3.74
CA PHE A 126 17.10 7.10 -2.59
C PHE A 126 17.43 8.33 -1.73
N ASN A 127 18.71 8.53 -1.43
CA ASN A 127 19.19 9.58 -0.53
C ASN A 127 19.07 11.01 -1.10
N ASN A 128 19.03 11.12 -2.41
CA ASN A 128 18.91 12.41 -3.12
C ASN A 128 17.51 12.64 -3.70
N ASP A 129 16.51 11.81 -3.35
CA ASP A 129 15.16 11.86 -3.90
C ASP A 129 15.13 11.87 -5.44
N VAL A 130 16.02 11.11 -6.06
CA VAL A 130 16.03 10.88 -7.51
C VAL A 130 15.17 9.66 -7.79
N LEU A 131 13.90 9.89 -8.12
CA LEU A 131 12.90 8.84 -8.23
C LEU A 131 12.60 8.52 -9.71
N PRO A 132 12.90 7.31 -10.19
CA PRO A 132 12.58 6.90 -11.56
C PRO A 132 11.09 7.02 -11.87
N ILE A 133 10.75 7.36 -13.11
CA ILE A 133 9.36 7.35 -13.58
C ILE A 133 8.99 5.90 -13.93
N VAL A 134 8.03 5.37 -13.16
CA VAL A 134 7.51 4.00 -13.31
C VAL A 134 6.03 4.05 -13.64
N TYR A 135 5.53 3.09 -14.40
CA TYR A 135 4.14 3.02 -14.84
C TYR A 135 3.38 1.86 -14.20
N GLN A 136 2.07 2.01 -14.03
CA GLN A 136 1.23 1.05 -13.31
C GLN A 136 0.94 -0.23 -14.09
N GLN A 137 0.99 -0.20 -15.43
CA GLN A 137 0.65 -1.33 -16.28
C GLN A 137 1.89 -1.88 -16.99
N GLY A 138 2.01 -3.20 -17.08
CA GLY A 138 3.10 -3.88 -17.79
C GLY A 138 3.64 -5.12 -17.10
N SER A 139 3.23 -5.44 -15.87
CA SER A 139 3.65 -6.65 -15.15
C SER A 139 2.51 -7.68 -15.10
N LEU A 140 2.83 -8.94 -15.37
CA LEU A 140 1.99 -10.12 -15.12
C LEU A 140 2.29 -10.75 -13.76
N GLY A 141 3.38 -10.34 -13.10
CA GLY A 141 3.93 -11.07 -11.98
C GLY A 141 4.52 -12.43 -12.37
N ALA A 142 4.97 -12.58 -13.62
CA ALA A 142 5.53 -13.82 -14.18
C ALA A 142 6.89 -14.16 -13.56
N SER A 143 7.88 -13.29 -13.77
CA SER A 143 9.19 -13.36 -13.10
C SER A 143 9.33 -12.25 -12.08
N GLY A 144 8.28 -12.01 -11.31
CA GLY A 144 8.08 -10.80 -10.53
C GLY A 144 7.66 -9.63 -11.43
N ASP A 145 8.13 -8.45 -11.08
CA ASP A 145 7.67 -7.16 -11.63
C ASP A 145 8.58 -6.62 -12.74
N LEU A 146 8.81 -7.39 -13.81
CA LEU A 146 9.83 -7.10 -14.84
C LEU A 146 9.77 -5.68 -15.39
N ALA A 147 8.65 -5.28 -16.00
CA ALA A 147 8.55 -3.97 -16.64
C ALA A 147 8.65 -2.79 -15.66
N PRO A 148 7.96 -2.76 -14.52
CA PRO A 148 8.13 -1.72 -13.52
C PRO A 148 9.56 -1.63 -12.97
N LEU A 149 10.21 -2.76 -12.71
CA LEU A 149 11.59 -2.79 -12.20
C LEU A 149 12.62 -2.43 -13.28
N ALA A 150 12.31 -2.69 -14.57
CA ALA A 150 13.11 -2.17 -15.67
C ALA A 150 13.06 -0.65 -15.72
N HIS A 151 11.87 -0.03 -15.61
CA HIS A 151 11.75 1.42 -15.48
C HIS A 151 12.49 1.98 -14.25
N LEU A 152 12.42 1.28 -13.10
CA LEU A 152 13.19 1.66 -11.90
C LEU A 152 14.69 1.67 -12.16
N SER A 153 15.18 0.78 -13.05
CA SER A 153 16.60 0.52 -13.31
C SER A 153 17.18 1.30 -14.50
N LEU A 154 16.35 1.80 -15.42
CA LEU A 154 16.80 2.58 -16.57
C LEU A 154 17.78 3.71 -16.22
N PRO A 155 17.55 4.51 -15.14
CA PRO A 155 18.46 5.58 -14.78
C PRO A 155 19.86 5.09 -14.43
N LEU A 156 20.04 3.86 -13.91
CA LEU A 156 21.35 3.30 -13.61
C LEU A 156 22.28 3.28 -14.84
N ILE A 157 21.69 3.05 -16.01
CA ILE A 157 22.42 3.03 -17.30
C ILE A 157 22.33 4.37 -18.05
N GLY A 158 21.89 5.44 -17.37
CA GLY A 158 21.81 6.79 -17.92
C GLY A 158 20.63 7.04 -18.85
N MET A 159 19.57 6.23 -18.78
CA MET A 159 18.38 6.32 -19.65
C MET A 159 17.10 6.58 -18.83
N GLY A 160 16.02 6.92 -19.53
CA GLY A 160 14.71 7.15 -18.94
C GLY A 160 14.60 8.47 -18.20
N GLU A 161 13.47 8.65 -17.53
CA GLU A 161 13.11 9.87 -16.82
C GLU A 161 13.10 9.66 -15.29
N VAL A 162 13.38 10.72 -14.57
CA VAL A 162 13.33 10.75 -13.10
C VAL A 162 12.59 11.99 -12.61
N LEU A 163 11.87 11.85 -11.49
CA LEU A 163 11.40 12.98 -10.71
C LEU A 163 12.54 13.44 -9.80
N TYR A 164 13.02 14.66 -10.02
CA TYR A 164 14.09 15.27 -9.22
C TYR A 164 13.78 16.72 -8.93
N LYS A 165 13.85 17.12 -7.66
CA LYS A 165 13.48 18.49 -7.19
C LYS A 165 12.08 18.93 -7.64
N GLY A 166 11.13 17.99 -7.66
CA GLY A 166 9.74 18.25 -8.04
C GLY A 166 9.50 18.39 -9.56
N GLN A 167 10.48 18.10 -10.39
CA GLN A 167 10.40 18.15 -11.85
C GLN A 167 10.77 16.82 -12.49
N GLU A 168 10.04 16.44 -13.52
CA GLU A 168 10.39 15.29 -14.36
C GLU A 168 11.48 15.73 -15.34
N ARG A 169 12.57 14.94 -15.40
CA ARG A 169 13.76 15.24 -16.18
C ARG A 169 14.37 13.97 -16.73
N GLU A 170 15.06 14.07 -17.87
CA GLU A 170 15.91 12.99 -18.38
C GLU A 170 16.97 12.60 -17.34
N ALA A 171 17.13 11.31 -17.10
CA ALA A 171 18.12 10.80 -16.15
C ALA A 171 19.55 11.26 -16.49
N ALA A 172 19.92 11.28 -17.76
CA ALA A 172 21.23 11.75 -18.22
C ALA A 172 21.53 13.19 -17.83
N ASP A 173 20.52 14.07 -17.80
CA ASP A 173 20.68 15.47 -17.40
C ASP A 173 20.90 15.61 -15.88
N VAL A 174 20.14 14.81 -15.09
CA VAL A 174 20.30 14.78 -13.65
C VAL A 174 21.65 14.16 -13.26
N TRP A 175 22.10 13.12 -13.98
CA TRP A 175 23.44 12.50 -13.78
C TRP A 175 24.55 13.52 -13.99
N ARG A 176 24.50 14.32 -15.06
CA ARG A 176 25.47 15.40 -15.31
C ARG A 176 25.46 16.45 -14.19
N GLU A 177 24.30 16.80 -13.67
CA GLU A 177 24.17 17.78 -12.56
C GLU A 177 24.78 17.21 -11.25
N LEU A 178 24.61 15.91 -10.97
CA LEU A 178 25.09 15.24 -9.77
C LEU A 178 26.54 14.75 -9.89
N GLY A 179 27.15 14.83 -11.09
CA GLY A 179 28.47 14.26 -11.34
C GLY A 179 28.49 12.73 -11.32
N TRP A 180 27.37 12.10 -11.68
CA TRP A 180 27.24 10.65 -11.73
C TRP A 180 27.49 10.13 -13.16
N GLU A 181 28.16 8.98 -13.25
CA GLU A 181 28.35 8.27 -14.52
C GLU A 181 27.37 7.09 -14.63
N PRO A 182 26.88 6.76 -15.84
CA PRO A 182 26.11 5.55 -16.06
C PRO A 182 26.88 4.30 -15.64
N ILE A 183 26.20 3.34 -15.06
CA ILE A 183 26.78 2.06 -14.64
C ILE A 183 26.84 1.12 -15.83
N ARG A 184 27.99 0.49 -16.04
CA ARG A 184 28.12 -0.63 -16.95
C ARG A 184 27.75 -1.92 -16.23
N LEU A 185 26.56 -2.46 -16.53
CA LEU A 185 26.06 -3.69 -15.93
C LEU A 185 26.92 -4.89 -16.34
N GLN A 186 27.17 -5.77 -15.39
CA GLN A 186 27.88 -7.03 -15.60
C GLN A 186 26.89 -8.20 -15.71
N SER A 187 27.37 -9.39 -16.04
CA SER A 187 26.58 -10.60 -16.13
C SER A 187 25.65 -10.78 -14.91
N LYS A 188 24.43 -11.24 -15.15
CA LYS A 188 23.36 -11.46 -14.15
C LYS A 188 22.73 -10.17 -13.60
N GLU A 189 23.33 -8.99 -13.68
CA GLU A 189 22.79 -7.77 -13.05
C GLU A 189 21.44 -7.33 -13.64
N GLY A 190 21.22 -7.54 -14.92
CA GLY A 190 19.90 -7.31 -15.52
C GLY A 190 18.79 -8.06 -14.77
N LEU A 191 18.96 -9.38 -14.55
CA LEU A 191 18.00 -10.15 -13.78
C LEU A 191 17.96 -9.78 -12.29
N ALA A 192 19.10 -9.45 -11.67
CA ALA A 192 19.14 -8.98 -10.28
C ALA A 192 18.28 -7.72 -10.08
N LEU A 193 18.27 -6.83 -11.07
CA LEU A 193 17.53 -5.58 -11.06
C LEU A 193 16.05 -5.77 -11.41
N LEU A 194 15.72 -6.59 -12.41
CA LEU A 194 14.39 -6.71 -12.98
C LEU A 194 13.53 -7.79 -12.33
N ASN A 195 14.10 -8.90 -11.86
CA ASN A 195 13.35 -9.92 -11.14
C ASN A 195 13.01 -9.45 -9.72
N GLY A 196 11.92 -10.00 -9.19
CA GLY A 196 11.49 -9.78 -7.82
C GLY A 196 10.17 -9.03 -7.71
N THR A 197 9.71 -8.88 -6.48
CA THR A 197 8.36 -8.45 -6.14
C THR A 197 8.29 -7.03 -5.58
N GLN A 198 9.30 -6.20 -5.81
CA GLN A 198 9.44 -4.90 -5.15
C GLN A 198 8.37 -3.89 -5.56
N PHE A 199 7.80 -3.97 -6.78
CA PHE A 199 6.67 -3.15 -7.19
C PHE A 199 5.40 -3.55 -6.42
N MET A 200 5.06 -4.83 -6.42
CA MET A 200 3.92 -5.38 -5.67
C MET A 200 4.04 -5.08 -4.16
N SER A 201 5.21 -5.35 -3.59
CA SER A 201 5.49 -5.14 -2.16
C SER A 201 5.42 -3.67 -1.75
N ALA A 202 5.91 -2.75 -2.59
CA ALA A 202 5.84 -1.30 -2.33
C ALA A 202 4.39 -0.80 -2.30
N HIS A 203 3.55 -1.25 -3.24
CA HIS A 203 2.12 -0.94 -3.26
C HIS A 203 1.41 -1.55 -2.03
N ALA A 204 1.76 -2.78 -1.64
CA ALA A 204 1.21 -3.44 -0.46
C ALA A 204 1.56 -2.68 0.82
N ILE A 205 2.83 -2.29 1.04
CA ILE A 205 3.26 -1.50 2.20
C ILE A 205 2.46 -0.20 2.29
N TRP A 206 2.43 0.57 1.20
CA TRP A 206 1.69 1.83 1.15
C TRP A 206 0.22 1.62 1.52
N SER A 207 -0.40 0.57 0.97
CA SER A 207 -1.80 0.23 1.23
C SER A 207 -2.04 -0.21 2.68
N ILE A 208 -1.16 -1.04 3.27
CA ILE A 208 -1.27 -1.51 4.65
C ILE A 208 -1.14 -0.35 5.63
N LEU A 209 -0.13 0.50 5.49
CA LEU A 209 0.09 1.65 6.38
C LEU A 209 -1.12 2.59 6.36
N LYS A 210 -1.66 2.86 5.18
CA LYS A 210 -2.87 3.65 5.03
C LYS A 210 -4.10 2.95 5.60
N SER A 211 -4.24 1.63 5.41
CA SER A 211 -5.36 0.83 5.93
C SER A 211 -5.38 0.80 7.47
N ILE A 212 -4.22 0.70 8.12
CA ILE A 212 -4.09 0.78 9.58
C ILE A 212 -4.63 2.14 10.07
N ARG A 213 -4.21 3.24 9.46
CA ARG A 213 -4.69 4.58 9.79
C ARG A 213 -6.20 4.70 9.58
N LEU A 214 -6.70 4.29 8.42
CA LEU A 214 -8.13 4.38 8.07
C LEU A 214 -8.99 3.49 8.98
N SER A 215 -8.51 2.32 9.39
CA SER A 215 -9.21 1.46 10.34
C SER A 215 -9.38 2.12 11.72
N ARG A 216 -8.39 2.88 12.18
CA ARG A 216 -8.47 3.67 13.41
C ARG A 216 -9.45 4.83 13.28
N TRP A 217 -9.40 5.58 12.18
CA TRP A 217 -10.36 6.64 11.87
C TRP A 217 -11.79 6.11 11.72
N ALA A 218 -11.97 4.92 11.14
CA ALA A 218 -13.29 4.29 11.02
C ALA A 218 -13.94 4.04 12.40
N ASP A 219 -13.15 3.68 13.41
CA ASP A 219 -13.64 3.53 14.78
C ASP A 219 -14.10 4.88 15.36
N MET A 220 -13.28 5.94 15.23
CA MET A 220 -13.63 7.30 15.70
C MET A 220 -14.88 7.83 15.03
N ILE A 221 -14.92 7.74 13.70
CA ILE A 221 -16.05 8.23 12.89
C ILE A 221 -17.31 7.41 13.17
N GLY A 222 -17.17 6.08 13.27
CA GLY A 222 -18.28 5.18 13.60
C GLY A 222 -18.85 5.45 14.98
N ALA A 223 -18.00 5.78 15.97
CA ALA A 223 -18.44 6.16 17.31
C ALA A 223 -19.16 7.53 17.32
N MET A 224 -18.66 8.52 16.57
CA MET A 224 -19.34 9.80 16.39
C MET A 224 -20.72 9.61 15.71
N SER A 225 -20.77 8.77 14.68
CA SER A 225 -22.01 8.41 14.01
C SER A 225 -23.01 7.72 14.94
N LEU A 226 -22.51 6.82 15.83
CA LEU A 226 -23.33 6.10 16.79
C LEU A 226 -23.98 7.07 17.81
N ASP A 227 -23.20 7.99 18.36
CA ASP A 227 -23.71 9.04 19.28
C ASP A 227 -24.71 9.95 18.56
N ALA A 228 -24.37 10.42 17.37
CA ALA A 228 -25.26 11.28 16.57
C ALA A 228 -26.56 10.57 16.18
N TYR A 229 -26.53 9.26 15.93
CA TYR A 229 -27.72 8.44 15.62
C TYR A 229 -28.55 8.10 16.85
N ASP A 230 -28.09 8.42 18.07
CA ASP A 230 -28.69 7.98 19.32
C ASP A 230 -28.63 6.46 19.50
N GLY A 231 -27.49 5.88 19.15
CA GLY A 231 -27.28 4.43 19.18
C GLY A 231 -27.08 3.87 20.59
N ARG A 232 -26.94 2.54 20.67
CA ARG A 232 -26.84 1.77 21.92
C ARG A 232 -25.41 1.29 22.14
N ILE A 233 -24.97 1.28 23.42
CA ILE A 233 -23.63 0.83 23.82
C ILE A 233 -23.54 -0.70 24.00
N GLU A 234 -24.66 -1.37 24.24
CA GLU A 234 -24.68 -2.79 24.60
C GLU A 234 -24.02 -3.72 23.58
N PRO A 235 -24.06 -3.45 22.26
CA PRO A 235 -23.35 -4.27 21.27
C PRO A 235 -21.81 -4.29 21.43
N PHE A 236 -21.25 -3.34 22.20
CA PHE A 236 -19.81 -3.19 22.41
C PHE A 236 -19.33 -3.77 23.74
N LEU A 237 -20.24 -4.28 24.59
CA LEU A 237 -19.91 -4.82 25.90
C LEU A 237 -19.04 -6.10 25.78
N PRO A 238 -18.01 -6.26 26.63
CA PRO A 238 -17.08 -7.40 26.57
C PRO A 238 -17.76 -8.76 26.63
N LEU A 239 -18.87 -8.89 27.37
CA LEU A 239 -19.62 -10.14 27.53
C LEU A 239 -20.01 -10.76 26.18
N THR A 240 -20.45 -9.94 25.23
CA THR A 240 -20.83 -10.41 23.89
C THR A 240 -19.63 -10.94 23.11
N HIS A 241 -18.48 -10.25 23.23
CA HIS A 241 -17.29 -10.58 22.45
C HIS A 241 -16.55 -11.80 23.00
N GLN A 242 -16.68 -12.10 24.30
CA GLN A 242 -16.15 -13.32 24.94
C GLN A 242 -16.82 -14.60 24.40
N LEU A 243 -18.07 -14.51 23.94
CA LEU A 243 -18.81 -15.65 23.33
C LEU A 243 -18.34 -15.95 21.91
N ARG A 244 -17.66 -15.00 21.26
CA ARG A 244 -17.13 -15.14 19.89
C ARG A 244 -15.77 -14.44 19.79
N PRO A 245 -14.68 -15.09 20.25
CA PRO A 245 -13.42 -14.44 20.60
C PRO A 245 -12.50 -14.18 19.38
N HIS A 246 -12.98 -13.50 18.36
CA HIS A 246 -12.12 -12.95 17.30
C HIS A 246 -11.37 -11.73 17.82
N SER A 247 -10.05 -11.69 17.65
CA SER A 247 -9.18 -10.66 18.23
C SER A 247 -9.58 -9.24 17.79
N GLY A 248 -9.81 -9.03 16.52
CA GLY A 248 -10.23 -7.72 16.00
C GLY A 248 -11.62 -7.30 16.50
N GLN A 249 -12.55 -8.25 16.68
CA GLN A 249 -13.88 -7.96 17.24
C GLN A 249 -13.77 -7.50 18.71
N ILE A 250 -12.97 -8.20 19.52
CA ILE A 250 -12.71 -7.82 20.93
C ILE A 250 -12.08 -6.43 20.98
N LEU A 251 -11.01 -6.21 20.21
CA LEU A 251 -10.32 -4.93 20.15
C LEU A 251 -11.26 -3.79 19.74
N THR A 252 -12.11 -4.01 18.74
CA THR A 252 -13.07 -2.98 18.29
C THR A 252 -14.09 -2.66 19.37
N GLY A 253 -14.64 -3.68 20.06
CA GLY A 253 -15.56 -3.46 21.19
C GLY A 253 -14.92 -2.63 22.30
N GLN A 254 -13.68 -2.97 22.70
CA GLN A 254 -12.92 -2.22 23.70
C GLN A 254 -12.70 -0.77 23.29
N ARG A 255 -12.24 -0.53 22.07
CA ARG A 255 -11.99 0.83 21.56
C ARG A 255 -13.27 1.68 21.56
N PHE A 256 -14.42 1.13 21.18
CA PHE A 256 -15.68 1.88 21.24
C PHE A 256 -16.09 2.24 22.65
N MET A 257 -15.88 1.34 23.63
CA MET A 257 -16.10 1.65 25.04
C MET A 257 -15.20 2.79 25.54
N GLU A 258 -13.93 2.80 25.11
CA GLU A 258 -12.96 3.85 25.43
C GLU A 258 -13.30 5.19 24.75
N ILE A 259 -13.58 5.16 23.43
CA ILE A 259 -13.89 6.35 22.64
C ILE A 259 -15.16 7.05 23.15
N LEU A 260 -16.17 6.29 23.57
CA LEU A 260 -17.48 6.80 24.01
C LEU A 260 -17.53 7.08 25.52
N ASP A 261 -16.45 6.84 26.26
CA ASP A 261 -16.47 7.11 27.70
C ASP A 261 -16.68 8.60 27.98
N GLY A 262 -17.63 8.88 28.87
CA GLY A 262 -18.02 10.24 29.20
C GLY A 262 -19.13 10.84 28.33
N SER A 263 -19.54 10.19 27.23
CA SER A 263 -20.64 10.69 26.38
C SER A 263 -21.97 10.74 27.15
N GLU A 264 -22.63 11.92 27.10
CA GLU A 264 -23.99 12.09 27.62
C GLU A 264 -25.00 11.42 26.70
N LEU A 265 -24.72 11.42 25.39
CA LEU A 265 -25.60 10.85 24.36
C LEU A 265 -25.71 9.33 24.49
N ILE A 266 -24.58 8.63 24.61
CA ILE A 266 -24.57 7.16 24.71
C ILE A 266 -25.22 6.67 26.02
N ARG A 267 -25.10 7.43 27.10
CA ARG A 267 -25.58 7.08 28.44
C ARG A 267 -27.06 7.37 28.70
N ARG A 268 -27.68 8.20 27.83
CA ARG A 268 -29.10 8.53 28.05
C ARG A 268 -30.02 7.32 27.78
N PRO A 269 -31.20 7.26 28.43
CA PRO A 269 -32.19 6.21 28.17
C PRO A 269 -32.57 6.15 26.67
N LYS A 270 -32.63 4.95 26.11
CA LYS A 270 -32.94 4.71 24.69
C LYS A 270 -34.38 4.23 24.51
N VAL A 271 -35.10 4.83 23.58
CA VAL A 271 -36.48 4.45 23.25
C VAL A 271 -36.53 3.20 22.38
N HIS A 272 -35.52 3.02 21.50
CA HIS A 272 -35.51 1.89 20.56
C HIS A 272 -34.87 0.65 21.20
N VAL A 273 -35.39 -0.51 20.81
CA VAL A 273 -34.95 -1.81 21.34
C VAL A 273 -33.58 -2.19 20.81
N GLN A 274 -33.26 -1.86 19.55
CA GLN A 274 -31.98 -2.20 18.89
C GLN A 274 -31.64 -1.22 17.78
N ASP A 275 -30.36 -1.22 17.37
CA ASP A 275 -29.84 -0.44 16.25
C ASP A 275 -29.83 -1.24 14.95
N PRO A 276 -29.82 -0.55 13.78
CA PRO A 276 -29.48 -1.18 12.50
C PRO A 276 -28.11 -1.87 12.54
N TYR A 277 -27.90 -2.85 11.66
CA TYR A 277 -26.65 -3.63 11.63
C TYR A 277 -25.40 -2.77 11.40
N SER A 278 -25.51 -1.69 10.62
CA SER A 278 -24.40 -0.79 10.37
C SER A 278 -23.83 -0.12 11.64
N PHE A 279 -24.60 -0.11 12.73
CA PHE A 279 -24.15 0.35 14.06
C PHE A 279 -23.86 -0.84 14.98
N ARG A 280 -24.83 -1.75 15.21
CA ARG A 280 -24.62 -2.82 16.20
C ARG A 280 -23.65 -3.92 15.78
N CYS A 281 -23.34 -4.05 14.48
CA CYS A 281 -22.37 -5.02 13.96
C CYS A 281 -20.99 -4.39 13.64
N ILE A 282 -20.74 -3.16 14.09
CA ILE A 282 -19.42 -2.53 13.96
C ILE A 282 -18.30 -3.44 14.51
N PRO A 283 -18.40 -4.03 15.72
CA PRO A 283 -17.33 -4.86 16.24
C PRO A 283 -16.98 -6.05 15.33
N GLN A 284 -17.98 -6.67 14.71
CA GLN A 284 -17.79 -7.81 13.83
C GLN A 284 -17.14 -7.42 12.50
N VAL A 285 -17.58 -6.31 11.89
CA VAL A 285 -17.10 -5.88 10.57
C VAL A 285 -15.74 -5.19 10.68
N HIS A 286 -15.61 -4.17 11.53
CA HIS A 286 -14.33 -3.49 11.73
C HIS A 286 -13.27 -4.46 12.29
N GLY A 287 -13.70 -5.41 13.15
CA GLY A 287 -12.84 -6.44 13.70
C GLY A 287 -12.27 -7.37 12.63
N ALA A 288 -13.11 -7.87 11.74
CA ALA A 288 -12.67 -8.72 10.64
C ALA A 288 -11.67 -8.00 9.71
N VAL A 289 -11.88 -6.70 9.49
CA VAL A 289 -10.93 -5.86 8.72
C VAL A 289 -9.58 -5.76 9.43
N LYS A 290 -9.58 -5.53 10.76
CA LYS A 290 -8.35 -5.46 11.56
C LYS A 290 -7.58 -6.78 11.55
N ASP A 291 -8.25 -7.91 11.72
CA ASP A 291 -7.64 -9.24 11.67
C ASP A 291 -7.01 -9.49 10.29
N ASN A 292 -7.69 -9.08 9.21
CA ASN A 292 -7.16 -9.21 7.84
C ASN A 292 -5.94 -8.30 7.61
N ILE A 293 -5.97 -7.05 8.07
CA ILE A 293 -4.81 -6.13 7.97
C ILE A 293 -3.59 -6.75 8.66
N LEU A 294 -3.75 -7.34 9.85
CA LEU A 294 -2.64 -7.98 10.58
C LEU A 294 -2.11 -9.21 9.84
N TYR A 295 -2.98 -10.04 9.27
CA TYR A 295 -2.57 -11.16 8.44
C TYR A 295 -1.74 -10.70 7.25
N VAL A 296 -2.25 -9.75 6.46
CA VAL A 296 -1.55 -9.26 5.27
C VAL A 296 -0.23 -8.59 5.65
N LYS A 297 -0.21 -7.81 6.74
CA LYS A 297 1.02 -7.21 7.28
C LYS A 297 2.09 -8.27 7.52
N SER A 298 1.74 -9.38 8.19
CA SER A 298 2.71 -10.44 8.51
C SER A 298 3.31 -11.10 7.26
N VAL A 299 2.51 -11.29 6.21
CA VAL A 299 3.00 -11.85 4.95
C VAL A 299 3.93 -10.88 4.23
N ILE A 300 3.56 -9.61 4.16
CA ILE A 300 4.38 -8.59 3.50
C ILE A 300 5.69 -8.34 4.26
N GLU A 301 5.69 -8.42 5.58
CA GLU A 301 6.94 -8.33 6.37
C GLU A 301 7.91 -9.49 6.04
N ASN A 302 7.42 -10.69 5.82
CA ASN A 302 8.27 -11.78 5.34
C ASN A 302 8.82 -11.51 3.94
N GLU A 303 7.98 -11.02 3.02
CA GLU A 303 8.36 -10.74 1.64
C GLU A 303 9.46 -9.68 1.53
N ILE A 304 9.35 -8.58 2.26
CA ILE A 304 10.35 -7.49 2.20
C ILE A 304 11.69 -7.84 2.84
N ASN A 305 11.74 -8.95 3.57
CA ASN A 305 12.94 -9.53 4.17
C ASN A 305 13.45 -10.76 3.38
N SER A 306 13.11 -10.85 2.10
CA SER A 306 13.44 -12.00 1.26
C SER A 306 14.28 -11.61 0.04
N ALA A 307 15.08 -12.54 -0.47
CA ALA A 307 15.74 -12.44 -1.78
C ALA A 307 14.79 -13.01 -2.84
N THR A 308 14.21 -12.15 -3.66
CA THR A 308 13.12 -12.47 -4.59
C THR A 308 13.53 -12.42 -6.07
N ASP A 309 14.81 -12.41 -6.38
CA ASP A 309 15.32 -12.52 -7.76
C ASP A 309 15.68 -13.98 -8.13
N ASN A 310 16.12 -14.20 -9.36
CA ASN A 310 16.51 -15.50 -9.90
C ASN A 310 17.57 -15.34 -11.02
N PRO A 311 18.54 -16.27 -11.12
CA PRO A 311 18.90 -17.32 -10.16
C PRO A 311 19.50 -16.76 -8.86
N ASN A 312 19.37 -17.52 -7.77
CA ASN A 312 20.00 -17.18 -6.51
C ASN A 312 21.41 -17.81 -6.43
N ILE A 313 22.35 -17.08 -5.84
CA ILE A 313 23.76 -17.41 -5.77
C ILE A 313 24.12 -17.71 -4.32
N PHE A 314 24.77 -18.86 -4.10
CA PHE A 314 25.21 -19.36 -2.79
C PHE A 314 26.72 -19.59 -2.81
N PRO A 315 27.53 -18.55 -2.50
CA PRO A 315 28.98 -18.67 -2.59
C PRO A 315 29.60 -19.71 -1.67
N ASP A 316 29.02 -19.91 -0.48
CA ASP A 316 29.54 -20.84 0.52
C ASP A 316 29.27 -22.29 0.17
N GLU A 317 28.17 -22.57 -0.53
CA GLU A 317 27.76 -23.87 -0.99
C GLU A 317 28.26 -24.20 -2.42
N ASP A 318 28.96 -23.26 -3.06
CA ASP A 318 29.40 -23.33 -4.46
C ASP A 318 28.24 -23.64 -5.43
N MET A 319 27.09 -22.97 -5.23
CA MET A 319 25.87 -23.24 -6.00
C MET A 319 25.28 -21.98 -6.62
N VAL A 320 24.70 -22.13 -7.83
CA VAL A 320 23.80 -21.19 -8.47
C VAL A 320 22.51 -21.91 -8.79
N ILE A 321 21.40 -21.48 -8.21
CA ILE A 321 20.11 -22.19 -8.26
C ILE A 321 19.09 -21.35 -8.98
N SER A 322 18.52 -21.88 -10.07
CA SER A 322 17.34 -21.32 -10.71
C SER A 322 16.08 -21.89 -10.07
N ALA A 323 15.27 -21.01 -9.47
CA ALA A 323 14.06 -21.37 -8.73
C ALA A 323 12.95 -20.35 -9.00
N GLY A 324 11.90 -20.33 -8.18
CA GLY A 324 10.71 -19.51 -8.36
C GLY A 324 10.53 -18.42 -7.30
N ASN A 325 11.58 -17.93 -6.63
CA ASN A 325 11.46 -16.93 -5.55
C ASN A 325 10.88 -15.59 -6.01
N PHE A 326 10.86 -15.35 -7.31
CA PHE A 326 10.23 -14.16 -7.91
C PHE A 326 8.69 -14.26 -8.01
N HIS A 327 8.10 -15.44 -7.80
CA HIS A 327 6.67 -15.64 -8.02
C HIS A 327 5.82 -14.84 -7.04
N GLY A 328 4.96 -13.97 -7.55
CA GLY A 328 4.20 -13.01 -6.73
C GLY A 328 3.00 -13.60 -5.99
N GLU A 329 2.66 -14.88 -6.17
CA GLU A 329 1.45 -15.49 -5.59
C GLU A 329 1.36 -15.37 -4.06
N PRO A 330 2.46 -15.54 -3.29
CA PRO A 330 2.41 -15.39 -1.83
C PRO A 330 1.89 -14.03 -1.35
N ILE A 331 2.03 -12.99 -2.17
CA ILE A 331 1.57 -11.63 -1.83
C ILE A 331 0.34 -11.19 -2.64
N ALA A 332 0.07 -11.79 -3.80
CA ALA A 332 -1.10 -11.49 -4.61
C ALA A 332 -2.41 -11.83 -3.88
N ILE A 333 -2.51 -13.05 -3.33
CA ILE A 333 -3.68 -13.51 -2.57
C ILE A 333 -3.94 -12.64 -1.33
N PRO A 334 -2.97 -12.33 -0.46
CA PRO A 334 -3.19 -11.42 0.66
C PRO A 334 -3.63 -10.01 0.24
N MET A 335 -3.07 -9.45 -0.83
CA MET A 335 -3.49 -8.14 -1.33
C MET A 335 -4.95 -8.13 -1.81
N ASP A 336 -5.40 -9.18 -2.50
CA ASP A 336 -6.82 -9.33 -2.86
C ASP A 336 -7.73 -9.51 -1.64
N SER A 337 -7.26 -10.23 -0.62
CA SER A 337 -7.97 -10.36 0.65
C SER A 337 -8.13 -8.99 1.35
N LEU A 338 -7.06 -8.18 1.37
CA LEU A 338 -7.10 -6.82 1.93
C LEU A 338 -8.02 -5.90 1.12
N ALA A 339 -8.06 -6.04 -0.20
CA ALA A 339 -8.98 -5.32 -1.06
C ALA A 339 -10.45 -5.56 -0.67
N ILE A 340 -10.81 -6.82 -0.43
CA ILE A 340 -12.15 -7.21 0.04
C ILE A 340 -12.42 -6.61 1.44
N ALA A 341 -11.50 -6.77 2.38
CA ALA A 341 -11.66 -6.28 3.74
C ALA A 341 -11.85 -4.75 3.78
N MET A 342 -11.03 -4.00 3.06
CA MET A 342 -11.15 -2.55 2.99
C MET A 342 -12.44 -2.09 2.29
N SER A 343 -12.92 -2.82 1.30
CA SER A 343 -14.21 -2.53 0.67
C SER A 343 -15.38 -2.68 1.63
N GLU A 344 -15.35 -3.67 2.52
CA GLU A 344 -16.37 -3.86 3.56
C GLU A 344 -16.33 -2.74 4.61
N LEU A 345 -15.15 -2.21 4.94
CA LEU A 345 -15.03 -1.04 5.81
C LEU A 345 -15.72 0.19 5.22
N ALA A 346 -15.56 0.42 3.90
CA ALA A 346 -16.29 1.48 3.20
C ALA A 346 -17.78 1.20 3.12
N SER A 347 -18.17 -0.04 2.87
CA SER A 347 -19.58 -0.46 2.74
C SER A 347 -20.38 -0.17 4.03
N ILE A 348 -19.87 -0.60 5.18
CA ILE A 348 -20.53 -0.33 6.46
C ILE A 348 -20.57 1.16 6.83
N SER A 349 -19.52 1.91 6.46
CA SER A 349 -19.44 3.37 6.65
C SER A 349 -20.54 4.09 5.84
N GLU A 350 -20.68 3.75 4.57
CA GLU A 350 -21.73 4.30 3.72
C GLU A 350 -23.13 3.97 4.24
N ARG A 351 -23.36 2.77 4.76
CA ARG A 351 -24.65 2.41 5.39
C ARG A 351 -24.95 3.25 6.62
N ARG A 352 -23.97 3.64 7.43
CA ARG A 352 -24.17 4.59 8.54
C ARG A 352 -24.52 5.99 8.02
N THR A 353 -23.82 6.45 6.98
CA THR A 353 -24.14 7.72 6.31
C THR A 353 -25.61 7.74 5.85
N PHE A 354 -26.08 6.68 5.21
CA PHE A 354 -27.48 6.53 4.82
C PHE A 354 -28.44 6.64 6.01
N GLN A 355 -28.15 5.95 7.11
CA GLN A 355 -29.00 5.98 8.31
C GLN A 355 -29.07 7.39 8.95
N LEU A 356 -27.97 8.13 8.94
CA LEU A 356 -27.91 9.48 9.51
C LEU A 356 -28.82 10.47 8.76
N ILE A 357 -28.93 10.33 7.43
CA ILE A 357 -29.69 11.29 6.60
C ILE A 357 -31.18 10.94 6.44
N ASP A 358 -31.62 9.77 6.92
CA ASP A 358 -32.97 9.26 6.67
C ASP A 358 -34.08 9.96 7.50
N GLY A 359 -33.70 10.87 8.40
CA GLY A 359 -34.66 11.60 9.24
C GLY A 359 -35.22 10.79 10.41
N LEU A 360 -34.50 9.73 10.80
CA LEU A 360 -34.88 8.87 11.92
C LEU A 360 -34.27 9.35 13.25
N ARG A 361 -34.83 8.86 14.36
CA ARG A 361 -34.31 9.10 15.70
C ARG A 361 -34.20 10.57 16.10
N GLY A 362 -35.10 11.42 15.57
CA GLY A 362 -35.14 12.84 15.86
C GLY A 362 -34.09 13.68 15.10
N LEU A 363 -33.37 13.10 14.15
CA LEU A 363 -32.56 13.86 13.20
C LEU A 363 -33.47 14.44 12.10
N PRO A 364 -33.18 15.65 11.58
CA PRO A 364 -33.88 16.18 10.44
C PRO A 364 -33.54 15.39 9.18
N LYS A 365 -34.49 15.25 8.28
CA LYS A 365 -34.27 14.59 6.99
C LYS A 365 -33.17 15.29 6.22
N TYR A 366 -32.21 14.53 5.70
CA TYR A 366 -31.00 15.03 5.02
C TYR A 366 -30.14 15.99 5.84
N LEU A 367 -30.25 15.97 7.17
CA LEU A 367 -29.44 16.75 8.12
C LEU A 367 -29.44 18.27 7.82
N VAL A 368 -30.57 18.83 7.38
CA VAL A 368 -30.72 20.22 7.00
C VAL A 368 -32.06 20.77 7.46
N ALA A 369 -32.08 22.08 7.73
CA ALA A 369 -33.33 22.80 7.99
C ALA A 369 -34.14 22.95 6.69
N ALA A 370 -35.47 22.98 6.81
CA ALA A 370 -36.40 23.14 5.69
C ALA A 370 -36.09 22.19 4.50
N PRO A 371 -36.14 20.83 4.72
CA PRO A 371 -35.97 19.86 3.65
C PRO A 371 -37.03 20.05 2.58
N GLY A 372 -36.63 19.98 1.32
CA GLY A 372 -37.45 20.31 0.15
C GLY A 372 -36.99 21.61 -0.50
N LEU A 373 -36.85 22.71 0.26
CA LEU A 373 -36.10 23.89 -0.19
C LEU A 373 -34.60 23.59 -0.25
N ASN A 374 -34.09 22.84 0.74
CA ASN A 374 -32.72 22.37 0.82
C ASN A 374 -32.65 20.86 0.60
N SER A 375 -31.66 20.38 -0.14
CA SER A 375 -31.32 18.97 -0.34
C SER A 375 -30.35 18.43 0.71
N GLY A 376 -29.59 19.31 1.34
CA GLY A 376 -28.64 19.01 2.42
C GLY A 376 -27.63 17.92 2.05
N PHE A 377 -27.57 16.88 2.85
CA PHE A 377 -26.60 15.79 2.72
C PHE A 377 -27.08 14.61 1.87
N MET A 378 -28.17 14.78 1.08
CA MET A 378 -28.67 13.74 0.17
C MET A 378 -27.58 13.27 -0.82
N ILE A 379 -26.98 14.19 -1.55
CA ILE A 379 -26.04 13.87 -2.63
C ILE A 379 -24.62 13.46 -2.13
N PRO A 380 -24.09 13.97 -1.02
CA PRO A 380 -22.91 13.36 -0.39
C PRO A 380 -23.03 11.87 -0.13
N GLN A 381 -24.20 11.38 0.32
CA GLN A 381 -24.45 9.94 0.47
C GLN A 381 -24.43 9.22 -0.89
N TYR A 382 -25.00 9.80 -1.96
CA TYR A 382 -24.92 9.21 -3.31
C TYR A 382 -23.46 9.10 -3.78
N THR A 383 -22.64 10.07 -3.48
CA THR A 383 -21.20 10.03 -3.78
C THR A 383 -20.53 8.85 -3.07
N ALA A 384 -20.80 8.67 -1.77
CA ALA A 384 -20.27 7.53 -1.01
C ALA A 384 -20.76 6.19 -1.59
N ALA A 385 -22.07 6.07 -1.91
CA ALA A 385 -22.66 4.87 -2.49
C ALA A 385 -22.05 4.53 -3.87
N SER A 386 -21.80 5.53 -4.71
CA SER A 386 -21.15 5.31 -6.02
C SER A 386 -19.73 4.79 -5.88
N ILE A 387 -18.97 5.30 -4.90
CA ILE A 387 -17.60 4.86 -4.60
C ILE A 387 -17.60 3.41 -4.08
N VAL A 388 -18.52 3.06 -3.18
CA VAL A 388 -18.69 1.68 -2.68
C VAL A 388 -19.03 0.73 -3.82
N SER A 389 -19.90 1.13 -4.75
CA SER A 389 -20.22 0.35 -5.95
C SER A 389 -18.99 0.13 -6.84
N GLN A 390 -18.13 1.13 -6.98
CA GLN A 390 -16.84 1.03 -7.68
C GLN A 390 -15.92 -0.02 -7.02
N ASN A 391 -15.80 0.03 -5.68
CA ASN A 391 -15.01 -0.92 -4.92
C ASN A 391 -15.44 -2.37 -5.15
N LYS A 392 -16.73 -2.64 -5.30
CA LYS A 392 -17.25 -3.97 -5.60
C LYS A 392 -16.61 -4.55 -6.89
N GLY A 393 -16.50 -3.75 -7.95
CA GLY A 393 -15.81 -4.16 -9.18
C GLY A 393 -14.31 -4.36 -8.99
N LEU A 394 -13.68 -3.49 -8.19
CA LEU A 394 -12.24 -3.56 -7.90
C LEU A 394 -11.87 -4.73 -6.98
N CYS A 395 -12.81 -5.26 -6.18
CA CYS A 395 -12.58 -6.42 -5.31
C CYS A 395 -12.47 -7.75 -6.05
N TRP A 396 -12.78 -7.81 -7.35
CA TRP A 396 -12.63 -9.05 -8.09
C TRP A 396 -11.18 -9.53 -8.00
N PRO A 397 -10.90 -10.75 -7.48
CA PRO A 397 -9.53 -11.19 -7.23
C PRO A 397 -8.74 -11.30 -8.54
N ALA A 398 -7.60 -10.60 -8.62
CA ALA A 398 -6.70 -10.72 -9.75
C ALA A 398 -5.80 -11.95 -9.62
N SER A 399 -5.50 -12.38 -8.38
CA SER A 399 -4.70 -13.58 -8.09
C SER A 399 -5.33 -14.90 -8.56
N CYS A 400 -6.62 -14.89 -8.94
CA CYS A 400 -7.29 -16.06 -9.52
C CYS A 400 -7.07 -16.20 -11.03
N ASP A 401 -6.42 -15.23 -11.68
CA ASP A 401 -6.19 -15.20 -13.12
C ASP A 401 -4.74 -15.58 -13.45
N SER A 402 -4.54 -16.20 -14.61
CA SER A 402 -3.22 -16.55 -15.11
C SER A 402 -3.23 -16.57 -16.63
N ILE A 403 -2.32 -15.81 -17.26
CA ILE A 403 -2.16 -15.76 -18.71
C ILE A 403 -0.74 -16.24 -19.05
N PRO A 404 -0.57 -17.36 -19.77
CA PRO A 404 0.75 -17.87 -20.10
C PRO A 404 1.50 -16.89 -21.01
N SER A 405 2.81 -16.77 -20.78
CA SER A 405 3.72 -15.91 -21.53
C SER A 405 5.02 -16.63 -21.90
N SER A 406 5.95 -15.96 -22.59
CA SER A 406 7.29 -16.47 -22.92
C SER A 406 7.23 -17.87 -23.58
N GLN A 407 6.36 -18.04 -24.60
CA GLN A 407 6.13 -19.31 -25.31
C GLN A 407 5.74 -20.49 -24.40
N GLY A 408 5.05 -20.21 -23.29
CA GLY A 408 4.62 -21.20 -22.32
C GLY A 408 5.68 -21.59 -21.28
N GLN A 409 6.86 -20.96 -21.28
CA GLN A 409 7.84 -21.13 -20.19
C GLN A 409 7.30 -20.55 -18.87
N GLU A 410 6.52 -19.48 -18.95
CA GLU A 410 5.83 -18.85 -17.85
C GLU A 410 4.33 -19.19 -17.98
N ASP A 411 3.99 -20.45 -17.71
CA ASP A 411 2.66 -21.03 -17.94
C ASP A 411 1.69 -20.77 -16.78
N HIS A 412 2.18 -20.38 -15.63
CA HIS A 412 1.41 -19.93 -14.46
C HIS A 412 2.03 -18.67 -13.86
N VAL A 413 1.23 -17.59 -13.74
CA VAL A 413 1.66 -16.29 -13.26
C VAL A 413 0.67 -15.76 -12.21
N SER A 414 1.13 -14.85 -11.33
CA SER A 414 0.36 -14.44 -10.15
C SER A 414 -0.65 -13.32 -10.40
N MET A 415 -0.51 -12.54 -11.46
CA MET A 415 -1.22 -11.26 -11.67
C MET A 415 -1.14 -10.30 -10.46
N GLY A 416 -0.13 -10.47 -9.60
CA GLY A 416 -0.01 -9.75 -8.34
C GLY A 416 0.15 -8.24 -8.49
N SER A 417 0.70 -7.76 -9.61
CA SER A 417 0.74 -6.32 -9.91
C SER A 417 -0.65 -5.72 -10.13
N ASN A 418 -1.60 -6.48 -10.68
CA ASN A 418 -3.00 -6.08 -10.78
C ASN A 418 -3.67 -6.07 -9.40
N SER A 419 -3.39 -7.06 -8.53
CA SER A 419 -3.83 -7.04 -7.13
C SER A 419 -3.32 -5.80 -6.41
N ALA A 420 -2.05 -5.45 -6.60
CA ALA A 420 -1.38 -4.32 -5.97
C ALA A 420 -1.97 -2.96 -6.38
N THR A 421 -2.10 -2.71 -7.68
CA THR A 421 -2.56 -1.41 -8.20
C THR A 421 -4.03 -1.14 -7.91
N LYS A 422 -4.90 -2.16 -8.01
CA LYS A 422 -6.33 -2.00 -7.64
C LYS A 422 -6.53 -1.81 -6.14
N LEU A 423 -5.71 -2.44 -5.28
CA LEU A 423 -5.74 -2.26 -3.83
C LEU A 423 -5.51 -0.80 -3.44
N VAL A 424 -4.53 -0.13 -4.04
CA VAL A 424 -4.26 1.30 -3.83
C VAL A 424 -5.52 2.14 -4.13
N ARG A 425 -6.22 1.85 -5.23
CA ARG A 425 -7.46 2.57 -5.60
C ARG A 425 -8.58 2.35 -4.58
N ILE A 426 -8.73 1.11 -4.09
CA ILE A 426 -9.72 0.78 -3.06
C ILE A 426 -9.41 1.54 -1.77
N VAL A 427 -8.18 1.55 -1.31
CA VAL A 427 -7.78 2.24 -0.07
C VAL A 427 -8.00 3.74 -0.17
N ASP A 428 -7.76 4.36 -1.34
CA ASP A 428 -8.12 5.75 -1.60
C ASP A 428 -9.64 5.98 -1.56
N ASN A 429 -10.41 5.07 -2.10
CA ASN A 429 -11.87 5.14 -2.08
C ASN A 429 -12.42 5.03 -0.65
N VAL A 430 -11.83 4.17 0.19
CA VAL A 430 -12.18 4.06 1.62
C VAL A 430 -11.94 5.38 2.35
N GLU A 431 -10.81 6.05 2.09
CA GLU A 431 -10.52 7.37 2.65
C GLU A 431 -11.62 8.38 2.32
N ARG A 432 -12.08 8.41 1.07
CA ARG A 432 -13.17 9.30 0.63
C ARG A 432 -14.51 8.99 1.30
N VAL A 433 -14.86 7.71 1.41
CA VAL A 433 -16.13 7.29 2.04
C VAL A 433 -16.14 7.63 3.52
N LEU A 434 -15.05 7.36 4.25
CA LEU A 434 -14.91 7.73 5.66
C LEU A 434 -14.95 9.25 5.87
N ALA A 435 -14.35 10.04 4.98
CA ALA A 435 -14.42 11.49 5.03
C ALA A 435 -15.86 12.02 4.86
N ILE A 436 -16.64 11.40 3.97
CA ILE A 436 -18.06 11.72 3.80
C ILE A 436 -18.85 11.32 5.04
N GLU A 437 -18.59 10.16 5.66
CA GLU A 437 -19.23 9.77 6.91
C GLU A 437 -18.90 10.77 8.03
N LEU A 438 -17.64 11.19 8.19
CA LEU A 438 -17.24 12.19 9.18
C LEU A 438 -18.04 13.49 9.00
N MET A 439 -18.17 13.98 7.76
CA MET A 439 -18.91 15.19 7.45
C MET A 439 -20.40 15.05 7.86
N ASN A 440 -21.01 13.90 7.58
CA ASN A 440 -22.39 13.59 7.96
C ASN A 440 -22.55 13.42 9.48
N ALA A 441 -21.64 12.72 10.14
CA ALA A 441 -21.67 12.47 11.58
C ALA A 441 -21.51 13.77 12.38
N ALA A 442 -20.58 14.63 11.99
CA ALA A 442 -20.41 15.94 12.60
C ALA A 442 -21.64 16.83 12.41
N GLN A 443 -22.23 16.83 11.21
CA GLN A 443 -23.47 17.56 10.95
C GLN A 443 -24.63 17.04 11.83
N ALA A 444 -24.77 15.71 11.93
CA ALA A 444 -25.82 15.10 12.75
C ALA A 444 -25.63 15.35 14.25
N LEU A 445 -24.39 15.43 14.73
CA LEU A 445 -24.07 15.68 16.13
C LEU A 445 -24.50 17.08 16.58
N GLU A 446 -24.51 18.09 15.71
CA GLU A 446 -25.02 19.44 16.02
C GLU A 446 -26.51 19.42 16.42
N PHE A 447 -27.31 18.59 15.81
CA PHE A 447 -28.74 18.45 16.15
C PHE A 447 -28.97 17.76 17.51
N ARG A 448 -27.90 17.30 18.18
CA ARG A 448 -27.97 16.72 19.52
C ARG A 448 -27.71 17.75 20.63
N ARG A 449 -27.23 18.94 20.27
CA ARG A 449 -26.97 19.99 21.27
C ARG A 449 -28.22 20.33 22.07
N PRO A 450 -28.14 20.59 23.40
CA PRO A 450 -26.91 20.87 24.14
C PRO A 450 -26.16 19.63 24.68
N LEU A 451 -26.67 18.39 24.49
CA LEU A 451 -26.00 17.17 24.92
C LEU A 451 -24.65 16.99 24.19
N LYS A 452 -23.68 16.51 24.91
CA LYS A 452 -22.31 16.33 24.40
C LYS A 452 -21.98 14.83 24.21
N SER A 453 -21.15 14.58 23.23
CA SER A 453 -20.45 13.30 23.05
C SER A 453 -19.34 13.14 24.11
N SER A 454 -18.48 12.13 23.95
CA SER A 454 -17.33 11.97 24.83
C SER A 454 -16.33 13.13 24.69
N PRO A 455 -15.51 13.41 25.73
CA PRO A 455 -14.49 14.45 25.62
C PRO A 455 -13.53 14.28 24.44
N LEU A 456 -13.18 13.03 24.08
CA LEU A 456 -12.34 12.72 22.94
C LEU A 456 -13.03 13.12 21.61
N LEU A 457 -14.28 12.72 21.44
CA LEU A 457 -15.04 13.04 20.23
C LEU A 457 -15.40 14.52 20.12
N GLU A 458 -15.65 15.21 21.24
CA GLU A 458 -15.86 16.66 21.25
C GLU A 458 -14.59 17.42 20.80
N ASN A 459 -13.40 17.03 21.24
CA ASN A 459 -12.15 17.61 20.77
C ASN A 459 -11.97 17.46 19.26
N ILE A 460 -12.21 16.23 18.74
CA ILE A 460 -12.16 16.00 17.29
C ILE A 460 -13.21 16.83 16.56
N PHE A 461 -14.42 16.91 17.11
CA PHE A 461 -15.51 17.68 16.54
C PHE A 461 -15.19 19.18 16.49
N ASP A 462 -14.68 19.75 17.58
CA ASP A 462 -14.34 21.17 17.66
C ASP A 462 -13.25 21.54 16.64
N ASP A 463 -12.18 20.75 16.56
CA ASP A 463 -11.12 20.94 15.58
C ASP A 463 -11.63 20.74 14.12
N TYR A 464 -12.50 19.76 13.89
CA TYR A 464 -13.10 19.55 12.59
C TYR A 464 -13.98 20.74 12.17
N ARG A 465 -14.73 21.34 13.10
CA ARG A 465 -15.57 22.52 12.83
C ARG A 465 -14.78 23.76 12.45
N LEU A 466 -13.50 23.84 12.78
CA LEU A 466 -12.62 24.93 12.30
C LEU A 466 -12.37 24.85 10.78
N VAL A 467 -12.48 23.65 10.18
CA VAL A 467 -12.20 23.43 8.75
C VAL A 467 -13.46 23.17 7.93
N VAL A 468 -14.47 22.54 8.51
CA VAL A 468 -15.77 22.25 7.88
C VAL A 468 -16.90 22.81 8.76
N PRO A 469 -17.51 23.94 8.40
CA PRO A 469 -18.55 24.57 9.21
C PRO A 469 -19.86 23.76 9.19
N PHE A 470 -20.76 24.10 10.13
CA PHE A 470 -22.13 23.61 10.07
C PHE A 470 -22.83 24.10 8.80
N VAL A 471 -23.59 23.23 8.15
CA VAL A 471 -24.33 23.55 6.92
C VAL A 471 -25.79 23.77 7.28
N ASP A 472 -26.18 25.04 7.34
CA ASP A 472 -27.57 25.45 7.64
C ASP A 472 -28.46 25.44 6.39
N THR A 473 -27.91 25.85 5.26
CA THR A 473 -28.57 25.90 3.94
C THR A 473 -27.70 25.26 2.88
N ASP A 474 -28.29 24.84 1.76
CA ASP A 474 -27.55 24.23 0.65
C ASP A 474 -26.34 25.07 0.23
N THR A 475 -25.20 24.42 0.04
CA THR A 475 -23.92 25.02 -0.33
C THR A 475 -23.12 24.11 -1.25
N TYR A 476 -22.02 24.59 -1.80
CA TYR A 476 -21.10 23.81 -2.61
C TYR A 476 -20.31 22.81 -1.75
N MET A 477 -20.71 21.53 -1.79
CA MET A 477 -20.24 20.46 -0.88
C MET A 477 -18.83 19.93 -1.18
N HIS A 478 -18.37 19.96 -2.44
CA HIS A 478 -17.09 19.35 -2.83
C HIS A 478 -15.89 19.85 -1.99
N PRO A 479 -15.71 21.15 -1.74
CA PRO A 479 -14.60 21.63 -0.90
C PRO A 479 -14.64 21.09 0.52
N TYR A 480 -15.81 20.80 1.07
CA TYR A 480 -15.95 20.24 2.41
C TYR A 480 -15.58 18.75 2.45
N ILE A 481 -15.89 18.00 1.38
CA ILE A 481 -15.41 16.62 1.23
C ILE A 481 -13.88 16.59 1.16
N GLU A 482 -13.25 17.44 0.33
CA GLU A 482 -11.79 17.53 0.23
C GLU A 482 -11.12 17.92 1.57
N LYS A 483 -11.68 18.89 2.28
CA LYS A 483 -11.20 19.26 3.63
C LYS A 483 -11.35 18.11 4.62
N SER A 484 -12.43 17.33 4.54
CA SER A 484 -12.64 16.15 5.38
C SER A 484 -11.61 15.05 5.09
N ILE A 485 -11.27 14.84 3.81
CA ILE A 485 -10.19 13.93 3.40
C ILE A 485 -8.85 14.38 4.00
N LEU A 486 -8.52 15.67 3.90
CA LEU A 486 -7.29 16.20 4.47
C LEU A 486 -7.27 16.10 6.01
N PHE A 487 -8.42 16.25 6.67
CA PHE A 487 -8.55 16.13 8.12
C PHE A 487 -8.23 14.72 8.61
N ILE A 488 -8.77 13.67 7.98
CA ILE A 488 -8.51 12.28 8.38
C ILE A 488 -7.11 11.77 7.99
N ARG A 489 -6.31 12.56 7.29
CA ARG A 489 -4.89 12.28 7.06
C ARG A 489 -4.02 12.64 8.27
N GLN A 490 -4.52 13.43 9.20
CA GLN A 490 -3.83 13.77 10.44
C GLN A 490 -3.79 12.56 11.39
N GLU A 491 -2.64 12.30 11.98
CA GLU A 491 -2.43 11.15 12.90
C GLU A 491 -2.56 11.54 14.38
N GLN A 492 -2.70 12.83 14.69
CA GLN A 492 -2.68 13.35 16.07
C GLN A 492 -3.84 12.86 16.97
N TYR A 493 -4.88 12.29 16.38
CA TYR A 493 -6.05 11.76 17.10
C TYR A 493 -6.08 10.22 17.23
N LEU A 494 -5.04 9.52 16.72
CA LEU A 494 -5.06 8.06 16.56
C LEU A 494 -4.27 7.30 17.64
#